data_864c227da416133455ffa24563528c3e
#
_entry.id   864c227da416133455ffa24563528c3e
#
_cell.length_a   1.000
_cell.length_b   1.000
_cell.length_c   1.000
_cell.angle_alpha   90.00
_cell.angle_beta   90.00
_cell.angle_gamma   90.00
#
_symmetry.space_group_name_H-M   'P 1'
#
loop_
_entity.id
_entity.type
_entity.pdbx_description
1 polymer ?
#
loop_
_entity_poly.entity_id
_entity_poly.type
_entity_poly.pdbx_seq_one_letter_code
_entity_poly.pdbx_strand_id
1 'polypeptide(L)'
;MIGHLVAVVSYVVYVLHAVAVGTWHVCVAAFRPGDTSHPAIVEFPLRCATDGEIAMMASSITITPGTLVVGTAAGTADAPPTLFVHALFGGSREEVVGGLREMETKLLRATRGPRAARDVPDAPDPGARRGHHRHASQPRHPQDDATTPDRRTHDGANARTEDDR
;
A
#
# COMPACT_ATOMS: atom_id res chain seq x y z
N MET A 1 -4.11 1.43 37.09
CA MET A 1 -2.77 0.86 36.80
C MET A 1 -2.84 -0.55 36.21
N ILE A 2 -3.58 -1.50 36.83
CA ILE A 2 -3.68 -2.88 36.34
C ILE A 2 -4.18 -2.96 34.87
N GLY A 3 -5.23 -2.21 34.51
CA GLY A 3 -5.78 -2.22 33.16
C GLY A 3 -4.81 -1.72 32.07
N HIS A 4 -3.93 -0.78 32.40
CA HIS A 4 -2.89 -0.31 31.48
C HIS A 4 -1.80 -1.37 31.30
N LEU A 5 -1.35 -2.00 32.38
CA LEU A 5 -0.37 -3.09 32.29
C LEU A 5 -0.91 -4.26 31.43
N VAL A 6 -2.17 -4.64 31.64
CA VAL A 6 -2.83 -5.68 30.84
C VAL A 6 -2.87 -5.28 29.36
N ALA A 7 -3.15 -4.02 29.04
CA ALA A 7 -3.17 -3.54 27.65
C ALA A 7 -1.78 -3.59 27.01
N VAL A 8 -0.73 -3.20 27.73
CA VAL A 8 0.66 -3.28 27.25
C VAL A 8 1.07 -4.72 27.01
N VAL A 9 0.82 -5.62 27.97
CA VAL A 9 1.14 -7.04 27.81
C VAL A 9 0.38 -7.65 26.64
N SER A 10 -0.92 -7.32 26.51
CA SER A 10 -1.74 -7.79 25.37
C SER A 10 -1.17 -7.31 24.02
N TYR A 11 -0.67 -6.07 23.94
CA TYR A 11 -0.04 -5.56 22.73
C TYR A 11 1.25 -6.30 22.40
N VAL A 12 2.12 -6.50 23.38
CA VAL A 12 3.39 -7.24 23.19
C VAL A 12 3.12 -8.67 22.71
N VAL A 13 2.19 -9.37 23.37
CA VAL A 13 1.80 -10.75 22.98
C VAL A 13 1.24 -10.78 21.56
N TYR A 14 0.42 -9.79 21.19
CA TYR A 14 -0.11 -9.69 19.82
C TYR A 14 1.01 -9.52 18.78
N VAL A 15 1.98 -8.62 19.04
CA VAL A 15 3.11 -8.40 18.11
C VAL A 15 3.96 -9.67 18.00
N LEU A 16 4.27 -10.34 19.10
CA LEU A 16 5.01 -11.60 19.09
C LEU A 16 4.28 -12.70 18.30
N HIS A 17 2.96 -12.80 18.48
CA HIS A 17 2.14 -13.72 17.70
C HIS A 17 2.16 -13.36 16.20
N ALA A 18 2.02 -12.07 15.84
CA ALA A 18 2.09 -11.61 14.47
C ALA A 18 3.44 -11.92 13.82
N VAL A 19 4.54 -11.75 14.56
CA VAL A 19 5.89 -12.13 14.11
C VAL A 19 6.00 -13.63 13.87
N ALA A 20 5.51 -14.46 14.78
CA ALA A 20 5.56 -15.92 14.63
C ALA A 20 4.75 -16.41 13.43
N VAL A 21 3.52 -15.91 13.25
CA VAL A 21 2.65 -16.25 12.12
C VAL A 21 3.25 -15.75 10.80
N GLY A 22 3.74 -14.49 10.76
CA GLY A 22 4.39 -13.93 9.58
C GLY A 22 5.65 -14.70 9.19
N THR A 23 6.48 -15.09 10.16
CA THR A 23 7.66 -15.92 9.92
C THR A 23 7.27 -17.26 9.30
N TRP A 24 6.21 -17.90 9.82
CA TRP A 24 5.70 -19.16 9.28
C TRP A 24 5.25 -19.00 7.82
N HIS A 25 4.52 -17.92 7.50
CA HIS A 25 4.08 -17.66 6.12
C HIS A 25 5.28 -17.45 5.17
N VAL A 26 6.29 -16.68 5.59
CA VAL A 26 7.52 -16.47 4.80
C VAL A 26 8.25 -17.80 4.58
N CYS A 27 8.41 -18.61 5.62
CA CYS A 27 9.04 -19.93 5.50
C CYS A 27 8.28 -20.83 4.52
N VAL A 28 6.96 -20.91 4.65
CA VAL A 28 6.13 -21.74 3.75
C VAL A 28 6.25 -21.23 2.31
N ALA A 29 6.21 -19.92 2.09
CA ALA A 29 6.35 -19.33 0.76
C ALA A 29 7.72 -19.62 0.13
N ALA A 30 8.80 -19.59 0.94
CA ALA A 30 10.17 -19.88 0.46
C ALA A 30 10.37 -21.31 -0.02
N PHE A 31 9.59 -22.27 0.52
CA PHE A 31 9.68 -23.69 0.15
C PHE A 31 8.61 -24.13 -0.86
N ARG A 32 7.64 -23.28 -1.19
CA ARG A 32 6.62 -23.60 -2.22
C ARG A 32 7.11 -23.18 -3.60
N PRO A 33 7.15 -24.10 -4.58
CA PRO A 33 7.38 -23.73 -5.97
C PRO A 33 6.12 -23.03 -6.51
N GLY A 34 6.25 -21.80 -6.95
CA GLY A 34 5.17 -20.98 -7.51
C GLY A 34 5.18 -19.57 -6.94
N ASP A 35 4.73 -18.60 -7.73
CA ASP A 35 4.61 -17.21 -7.29
C ASP A 35 3.37 -17.05 -6.41
N THR A 36 3.57 -16.97 -5.11
CA THR A 36 2.51 -16.77 -4.12
C THR A 36 2.53 -15.36 -3.53
N SER A 37 3.45 -14.49 -3.98
CA SER A 37 3.55 -13.14 -3.47
C SER A 37 2.83 -12.15 -4.41
N HIS A 38 1.91 -11.39 -3.85
CA HIS A 38 1.28 -10.26 -4.52
C HIS A 38 1.66 -8.98 -3.76
N PRO A 39 2.86 -8.43 -4.03
CA PRO A 39 3.34 -7.27 -3.30
C PRO A 39 2.46 -6.05 -3.60
N ALA A 40 2.11 -5.32 -2.56
CA ALA A 40 1.33 -4.09 -2.67
C ALA A 40 1.91 -3.00 -1.76
N ILE A 41 1.79 -1.75 -2.19
CA ILE A 41 2.04 -0.60 -1.33
C ILE A 41 0.68 -0.01 -0.95
N VAL A 42 0.45 0.08 0.36
CA VAL A 42 -0.80 0.56 0.93
C VAL A 42 -0.57 1.87 1.67
N GLU A 43 -1.39 2.87 1.38
CA GLU A 43 -1.49 4.08 2.18
C GLU A 43 -2.32 3.78 3.43
N PHE A 44 -1.75 4.03 4.59
CA PHE A 44 -2.40 3.81 5.88
C PHE A 44 -2.44 5.09 6.70
N PRO A 45 -3.56 5.84 6.67
CA PRO A 45 -3.75 7.01 7.52
C PRO A 45 -3.86 6.59 8.97
N LEU A 46 -3.07 7.20 9.83
CA LEU A 46 -2.97 6.88 11.25
C LEU A 46 -4.02 7.60 12.09
N ARG A 47 -4.41 6.95 13.18
CA ARG A 47 -5.08 7.57 14.34
C ARG A 47 -4.08 7.96 15.44
N CYS A 48 -2.83 7.46 15.32
CA CYS A 48 -1.71 7.88 16.15
C CYS A 48 -1.45 9.38 15.94
N ALA A 49 -1.24 10.13 17.02
CA ALA A 49 -1.05 11.57 16.98
C ALA A 49 0.31 12.04 17.49
N THR A 50 1.01 11.21 18.27
CA THR A 50 2.33 11.53 18.80
C THR A 50 3.42 10.83 18.02
N ASP A 51 4.59 11.46 17.89
CA ASP A 51 5.75 10.87 17.21
C ASP A 51 6.14 9.52 17.79
N GLY A 52 6.02 9.36 19.11
CA GLY A 52 6.27 8.10 19.79
C GLY A 52 5.31 6.98 19.35
N GLU A 53 4.02 7.27 19.24
CA GLU A 53 3.02 6.31 18.75
C GLU A 53 3.27 5.94 17.28
N ILE A 54 3.60 6.95 16.45
CA ILE A 54 3.91 6.75 15.03
C ILE A 54 5.15 5.87 14.88
N ALA A 55 6.21 6.17 15.64
CA ALA A 55 7.45 5.38 15.62
C ALA A 55 7.22 3.94 16.10
N MET A 56 6.44 3.75 17.17
CA MET A 56 6.08 2.41 17.67
C MET A 56 5.25 1.63 16.64
N MET A 57 4.28 2.29 15.98
CA MET A 57 3.47 1.66 14.94
C MET A 57 4.34 1.24 13.75
N ALA A 58 5.18 2.15 13.24
CA ALA A 58 6.08 1.87 12.13
C ALA A 58 7.06 0.72 12.46
N SER A 59 7.60 0.70 13.68
CA SER A 59 8.49 -0.37 14.15
C SER A 59 7.77 -1.71 14.24
N SER A 60 6.54 -1.73 14.76
CA SER A 60 5.73 -2.95 14.90
C SER A 60 5.34 -3.56 13.55
N ILE A 61 5.03 -2.71 12.57
CA ILE A 61 4.79 -3.14 11.19
C ILE A 61 6.07 -3.75 10.60
N THR A 62 7.20 -3.06 10.74
CA THR A 62 8.46 -3.47 10.13
C THR A 62 9.05 -4.74 10.75
N ILE A 63 8.86 -4.98 12.06
CA ILE A 63 9.30 -6.20 12.71
C ILE A 63 8.46 -7.43 12.32
N THR A 64 7.24 -7.21 11.82
CA THR A 64 6.38 -8.29 11.36
C THR A 64 6.82 -8.76 9.97
N PRO A 65 7.22 -10.05 9.80
CA PRO A 65 7.70 -10.56 8.53
C PRO A 65 6.66 -10.44 7.42
N GLY A 66 7.10 -9.93 6.27
CA GLY A 66 6.23 -9.69 5.12
C GLY A 66 5.64 -8.28 5.04
N THR A 67 5.94 -7.40 6.02
CA THR A 67 5.53 -5.99 5.96
C THR A 67 6.71 -5.04 6.23
N LEU A 68 6.72 -3.90 5.56
CA LEU A 68 7.78 -2.88 5.69
C LEU A 68 7.18 -1.49 5.53
N VAL A 69 7.48 -0.59 6.46
CA VAL A 69 7.18 0.84 6.27
C VAL A 69 8.23 1.45 5.34
N VAL A 70 7.79 1.88 4.16
CA VAL A 70 8.67 2.46 3.12
C VAL A 70 8.69 3.98 3.14
N GLY A 71 7.75 4.61 3.86
CA GLY A 71 7.70 6.06 4.00
C GLY A 71 6.66 6.53 5.01
N THR A 72 6.83 7.78 5.45
CA THR A 72 5.90 8.46 6.35
C THR A 72 5.57 9.83 5.79
N ALA A 73 4.30 10.22 5.85
CA ALA A 73 3.86 11.60 5.61
C ALA A 73 3.41 12.21 6.95
N ALA A 74 3.93 13.38 7.25
CA ALA A 74 3.51 14.12 8.43
C ALA A 74 2.04 14.53 8.33
N GLY A 75 1.33 14.55 9.45
CA GLY A 75 -0.01 15.12 9.51
C GLY A 75 0.00 16.62 9.25
N THR A 76 -1.09 17.10 8.67
CA THR A 76 -1.37 18.52 8.45
C THR A 76 -2.68 18.89 9.13
N ALA A 77 -3.10 20.17 9.07
CA ALA A 77 -4.39 20.60 9.59
C ALA A 77 -5.57 19.84 8.95
N ASP A 78 -5.42 19.41 7.69
CA ASP A 78 -6.49 18.80 6.88
C ASP A 78 -6.33 17.28 6.67
N ALA A 79 -5.19 16.70 7.06
CA ALA A 79 -4.90 15.30 6.83
C ALA A 79 -4.13 14.66 7.99
N PRO A 80 -4.48 13.44 8.42
CA PRO A 80 -3.76 12.73 9.45
C PRO A 80 -2.37 12.28 8.96
N PRO A 81 -1.44 11.98 9.90
CA PRO A 81 -0.19 11.33 9.55
C PRO A 81 -0.46 10.02 8.80
N THR A 82 0.36 9.69 7.82
CA THR A 82 0.14 8.52 6.96
C THR A 82 1.41 7.69 6.86
N LEU A 83 1.29 6.37 6.98
CA LEU A 83 2.36 5.42 6.67
C LEU A 83 2.14 4.81 5.28
N PHE A 84 3.20 4.66 4.52
CA PHE A 84 3.24 3.88 3.30
C PHE A 84 3.83 2.52 3.63
N VAL A 85 3.00 1.48 3.53
CA VAL A 85 3.36 0.12 3.95
C VAL A 85 3.45 -0.77 2.73
N HIS A 86 4.62 -1.37 2.52
CA HIS A 86 4.81 -2.45 1.57
C HIS A 86 4.43 -3.76 2.24
N ALA A 87 3.47 -4.49 1.68
CA ALA A 87 3.05 -5.82 2.09
C ALA A 87 3.44 -6.83 1.01
N LEU A 88 4.20 -7.85 1.37
CA LEU A 88 4.66 -8.91 0.47
C LEU A 88 3.55 -9.93 0.20
N PHE A 89 2.76 -10.24 1.24
CA PHE A 89 1.68 -11.24 1.21
C PHE A 89 0.31 -10.57 1.43
N GLY A 90 0.08 -9.44 0.79
CA GLY A 90 -1.22 -8.78 0.83
C GLY A 90 -2.20 -9.51 -0.10
N GLY A 91 -3.24 -10.13 0.43
CA GLY A 91 -4.36 -10.62 -0.36
C GLY A 91 -5.10 -9.43 -1.00
N SER A 92 -6.08 -8.87 -0.31
CA SER A 92 -6.71 -7.61 -0.71
C SER A 92 -6.14 -6.43 0.09
N ARG A 93 -6.26 -5.20 -0.46
CA ARG A 93 -5.91 -3.97 0.25
C ARG A 93 -6.67 -3.87 1.58
N GLU A 94 -7.92 -4.28 1.58
CA GLU A 94 -8.83 -4.26 2.72
C GLU A 94 -8.34 -5.16 3.86
N GLU A 95 -7.82 -6.34 3.54
CA GLU A 95 -7.25 -7.26 4.53
C GLU A 95 -5.99 -6.67 5.18
N VAL A 96 -5.09 -6.09 4.39
CA VAL A 96 -3.88 -5.44 4.89
C VAL A 96 -4.25 -4.27 5.81
N VAL A 97 -5.13 -3.37 5.36
CA VAL A 97 -5.59 -2.22 6.14
C VAL A 97 -6.30 -2.68 7.42
N GLY A 98 -7.12 -3.73 7.34
CA GLY A 98 -7.80 -4.31 8.50
C GLY A 98 -6.82 -4.79 9.57
N GLY A 99 -5.78 -5.53 9.18
CA GLY A 99 -4.72 -5.99 10.09
C GLY A 99 -3.94 -4.83 10.72
N LEU A 100 -3.59 -3.80 9.93
CA LEU A 100 -2.92 -2.60 10.43
C LEU A 100 -3.82 -1.82 11.41
N ARG A 101 -5.13 -1.74 11.16
CA ARG A 101 -6.10 -1.10 12.08
C ARG A 101 -6.22 -1.84 13.40
N GLU A 102 -6.21 -3.15 13.38
CA GLU A 102 -6.24 -3.95 14.59
C GLU A 102 -4.97 -3.71 15.44
N MET A 103 -3.79 -3.73 14.78
CA MET A 103 -2.51 -3.45 15.43
C MET A 103 -2.51 -2.04 16.06
N GLU A 104 -2.93 -1.02 15.32
CA GLU A 104 -3.04 0.37 15.80
C GLU A 104 -3.99 0.48 16.99
N THR A 105 -5.13 -0.18 16.95
CA THR A 105 -6.09 -0.18 18.06
C THR A 105 -5.48 -0.75 19.35
N LYS A 106 -4.71 -1.83 19.22
CA LYS A 106 -4.02 -2.43 20.37
C LYS A 106 -2.90 -1.53 20.88
N LEU A 107 -2.14 -0.89 19.98
CA LEU A 107 -1.12 0.09 20.33
C LEU A 107 -1.72 1.27 21.10
N LEU A 108 -2.78 1.89 20.59
CA LEU A 108 -3.44 3.03 21.24
C LEU A 108 -4.01 2.67 22.62
N ARG A 109 -4.52 1.44 22.79
CA ARG A 109 -4.93 0.94 24.11
C ARG A 109 -3.75 0.81 25.06
N ALA A 110 -2.59 0.41 24.57
CA ALA A 110 -1.38 0.27 25.35
C ALA A 110 -0.76 1.63 25.72
N THR A 111 -0.81 2.62 24.83
CA THR A 111 -0.22 3.96 25.06
C THR A 111 -1.16 4.90 25.84
N ARG A 112 -2.42 4.99 25.42
CA ARG A 112 -3.41 5.95 25.99
C ARG A 112 -4.34 5.32 27.02
N GLY A 113 -4.36 4.00 27.12
CA GLY A 113 -5.30 3.26 27.94
C GLY A 113 -6.61 2.91 27.22
N PRO A 114 -7.34 1.91 27.74
CA PRO A 114 -8.48 1.30 27.02
C PRO A 114 -9.69 2.24 26.83
N ARG A 115 -9.83 3.30 27.64
CA ARG A 115 -10.92 4.28 27.49
C ARG A 115 -10.60 5.31 26.41
N ALA A 116 -9.44 5.93 26.46
CA ALA A 116 -9.04 6.96 25.49
C ALA A 116 -8.88 6.42 24.06
N ALA A 117 -8.55 5.13 23.91
CA ALA A 117 -8.44 4.51 22.60
C ALA A 117 -9.80 4.30 21.88
N ARG A 118 -10.92 4.31 22.62
CA ARG A 118 -12.28 4.16 22.03
C ARG A 118 -12.81 5.47 21.45
N ASP A 119 -12.33 6.60 21.94
CA ASP A 119 -12.80 7.92 21.55
C ASP A 119 -12.03 8.50 20.36
N VAL A 120 -11.09 7.72 19.77
CA VAL A 120 -10.32 8.14 18.61
C VAL A 120 -11.15 7.88 17.34
N PRO A 121 -11.51 8.93 16.57
CA PRO A 121 -12.24 8.77 15.32
C PRO A 121 -11.46 7.91 14.33
N ASP A 122 -12.17 7.20 13.46
CA ASP A 122 -11.52 6.51 12.36
C ASP A 122 -10.91 7.51 11.38
N ALA A 123 -9.65 7.27 11.01
CA ALA A 123 -9.02 8.09 9.99
C ALA A 123 -9.73 7.89 8.64
N PRO A 124 -9.96 8.97 7.85
CA PRO A 124 -10.62 8.88 6.57
C PRO A 124 -9.87 7.91 5.64
N ASP A 125 -10.61 7.06 4.91
CA ASP A 125 -10.03 6.18 3.91
C ASP A 125 -9.54 7.00 2.71
N PRO A 126 -8.23 7.02 2.39
CA PRO A 126 -7.69 7.74 1.23
C PRO A 126 -8.20 7.16 -0.09
N GLY A 127 -8.64 5.89 -0.11
CA GLY A 127 -9.25 5.26 -1.27
C GLY A 127 -10.59 5.89 -1.67
N ALA A 128 -11.35 6.40 -0.71
CA ALA A 128 -12.62 7.06 -0.97
C ALA A 128 -12.47 8.36 -1.78
N ARG A 129 -11.32 9.04 -1.68
CA ARG A 129 -11.03 10.29 -2.42
C ARG A 129 -10.59 10.04 -3.86
N ARG A 130 -10.05 8.86 -4.21
CA ARG A 130 -9.59 8.55 -5.58
C ARG A 130 -10.71 8.22 -6.56
N GLY A 131 -11.95 8.04 -6.09
CA GLY A 131 -13.12 7.78 -6.94
C GLY A 131 -13.53 8.96 -7.84
N HIS A 132 -13.07 10.18 -7.57
CA HIS A 132 -13.43 11.39 -8.31
C HIS A 132 -12.40 11.88 -9.35
N HIS A 133 -11.21 11.26 -9.43
CA HIS A 133 -10.21 11.58 -10.44
C HIS A 133 -10.11 10.52 -11.55
N ARG A 134 -11.27 10.00 -12.01
CA ARG A 134 -11.32 9.34 -13.32
C ARG A 134 -11.33 10.42 -14.38
N HIS A 135 -10.29 10.37 -15.22
CA HIS A 135 -10.14 11.16 -16.44
C HIS A 135 -9.95 12.68 -16.27
N ALA A 136 -8.89 13.11 -15.61
CA ALA A 136 -8.14 14.20 -16.20
C ALA A 136 -7.35 13.56 -17.35
N SER A 137 -7.81 13.82 -18.57
CA SER A 137 -7.11 13.47 -19.81
C SER A 137 -5.64 13.87 -19.66
N GLN A 138 -4.74 12.89 -19.74
CA GLN A 138 -3.32 13.20 -19.90
C GLN A 138 -3.20 14.19 -21.06
N PRO A 139 -2.50 15.32 -20.91
CA PRO A 139 -2.19 16.17 -22.03
C PRO A 139 -1.42 15.29 -23.03
N ARG A 140 -1.94 15.17 -24.27
CA ARG A 140 -1.26 14.47 -25.34
C ARG A 140 0.11 15.12 -25.50
N HIS A 141 1.14 14.30 -25.42
CA HIS A 141 2.50 14.74 -25.66
C HIS A 141 2.57 15.23 -27.13
N PRO A 142 3.12 16.44 -27.42
CA PRO A 142 3.17 16.99 -28.77
C PRO A 142 3.96 16.17 -29.81
N GLN A 143 4.58 15.06 -29.39
CA GLN A 143 5.39 14.20 -30.26
C GLN A 143 4.59 13.05 -30.91
N ASP A 144 3.31 12.82 -30.53
CA ASP A 144 2.53 11.73 -31.10
C ASP A 144 1.95 12.07 -32.49
N ASP A 145 2.00 13.33 -32.91
CA ASP A 145 1.49 13.80 -34.21
C ASP A 145 2.56 13.83 -35.32
N ALA A 146 3.83 13.49 -35.03
CA ALA A 146 4.92 13.65 -35.97
C ALA A 146 5.35 12.39 -36.77
N THR A 147 4.68 11.24 -36.56
CA THR A 147 5.11 10.00 -37.23
C THR A 147 3.95 9.21 -37.76
N THR A 148 3.18 9.83 -38.70
CA THR A 148 2.37 9.08 -39.66
C THR A 148 3.01 9.30 -41.02
N PRO A 149 3.77 8.34 -41.57
CA PRO A 149 4.19 8.43 -42.97
C PRO A 149 2.94 8.31 -43.84
N ASP A 150 2.71 9.31 -44.68
CA ASP A 150 1.71 9.33 -45.74
C ASP A 150 1.93 8.12 -46.64
N ARG A 151 1.03 7.15 -46.59
CA ARG A 151 1.01 5.92 -47.37
C ARG A 151 0.23 6.11 -48.68
N ARG A 152 0.34 7.26 -49.32
CA ARG A 152 -0.29 7.52 -50.63
C ARG A 152 0.72 8.10 -51.60
N THR A 153 1.62 7.28 -52.12
CA THR A 153 2.23 7.47 -53.45
C THR A 153 3.12 6.27 -53.75
N HIS A 154 2.57 5.13 -54.04
CA HIS A 154 3.20 4.11 -54.85
C HIS A 154 2.11 3.21 -55.49
N ASP A 155 1.25 3.87 -56.28
CA ASP A 155 0.50 3.16 -57.30
C ASP A 155 0.72 3.95 -58.60
N GLY A 156 1.47 3.38 -59.49
CA GLY A 156 1.61 3.91 -60.85
C GLY A 156 3.03 3.85 -61.36
N ALA A 157 3.46 2.75 -61.85
CA ALA A 157 4.31 2.58 -63.05
C ALA A 157 5.01 1.22 -63.04
N ASN A 158 4.33 0.21 -63.51
CA ASN A 158 5.01 -0.82 -64.30
C ASN A 158 4.00 -1.48 -65.25
N ALA A 159 3.82 -0.84 -66.37
CA ALA A 159 3.24 -1.44 -67.58
C ALA A 159 4.29 -1.35 -68.67
N ARG A 160 4.54 -2.49 -69.26
CA ARG A 160 5.20 -2.72 -70.59
C ARG A 160 6.73 -2.69 -70.64
N THR A 161 7.26 -3.84 -70.84
CA THR A 161 7.72 -4.18 -72.22
C THR A 161 7.85 -5.69 -72.37
N GLU A 162 6.99 -6.21 -73.19
CA GLU A 162 7.18 -7.41 -74.02
C GLU A 162 8.51 -7.31 -74.78
N ASP A 163 9.03 -8.47 -74.98
CA ASP A 163 9.47 -8.98 -76.30
C ASP A 163 10.95 -9.36 -76.38
N ASP A 164 11.07 -10.54 -76.98
CA ASP A 164 12.09 -11.02 -77.84
C ASP A 164 13.34 -11.79 -77.27
N ARG A 165 13.22 -13.04 -77.57
CA ARG A 165 14.17 -14.10 -77.94
C ARG A 165 14.41 -15.20 -76.91
#